data_522dff57f5df1b9e5e138d8db8f2f1ac
#
_entry.id   522dff57f5df1b9e5e138d8db8f2f1ac
#
_cell.length_a   1.000
_cell.length_b   1.000
_cell.length_c   1.000
_cell.angle_alpha   90.00
_cell.angle_beta   90.00
_cell.angle_gamma   90.00
#
_symmetry.space_group_name_H-M   'P 1'
#
loop_
_entity.id
_entity.type
_entity.pdbx_description
1 polymer ?
#
loop_
_entity_poly.entity_id
_entity_poly.type
_entity_poly.pdbx_seq_one_letter_code
_entity_poly.pdbx_strand_id
1 'polypeptide(L)'
;MSRFLNVLRSWLVMVSVIAAGNTLQSFRDHSFLSEKLYTASPGLVNGLQARTFGVWTLLSSVIRCLCAIDIRNRTPDNARDFQCIIEHSFLYYITLFTFFLALVHFLSEVFIYHTAALTIGVMAPLMVASFSILGMLIGLQYLEVEALSQNKKKN
;
A
#
# COMPACT_ATOMS: atom_id res chain seq x y z
N MET A 1 -21.81 -1.05 -5.26
CA MET A 1 -20.42 -1.43 -4.92
C MET A 1 -20.43 -2.74 -4.12
N SER A 2 -19.58 -3.69 -4.46
CA SER A 2 -19.53 -4.96 -3.74
C SER A 2 -19.06 -4.77 -2.28
N ARG A 3 -19.53 -5.62 -1.37
CA ARG A 3 -19.08 -5.60 0.04
C ARG A 3 -17.56 -5.74 0.14
N PHE A 4 -16.98 -6.53 -0.76
CA PHE A 4 -15.52 -6.73 -0.81
C PHE A 4 -14.76 -5.43 -1.11
N LEU A 5 -15.20 -4.63 -2.10
CA LEU A 5 -14.55 -3.36 -2.43
C LEU A 5 -14.64 -2.34 -1.29
N ASN A 6 -15.74 -2.34 -0.53
CA ASN A 6 -15.86 -1.51 0.67
C ASN A 6 -14.86 -1.93 1.77
N VAL A 7 -14.68 -3.22 1.97
CA VAL A 7 -13.69 -3.75 2.92
C VAL A 7 -12.28 -3.41 2.46
N LEU A 8 -11.96 -3.62 1.18
CA LEU A 8 -10.67 -3.28 0.61
C LEU A 8 -10.34 -1.79 0.77
N ARG A 9 -11.31 -0.92 0.49
CA ARG A 9 -11.17 0.53 0.69
C ARG A 9 -10.86 0.88 2.14
N SER A 10 -11.61 0.33 3.09
CA SER A 10 -11.39 0.56 4.52
C SER A 10 -10.02 0.07 4.96
N TRP A 11 -9.57 -1.06 4.44
CA TRP A 11 -8.23 -1.59 4.65
C TRP A 11 -7.15 -0.63 4.14
N LEU A 12 -7.28 -0.12 2.91
CA LEU A 12 -6.33 0.84 2.33
C LEU A 12 -6.25 2.13 3.14
N VAL A 13 -7.37 2.65 3.62
CA VAL A 13 -7.41 3.83 4.51
C VAL A 13 -6.67 3.55 5.81
N MET A 14 -6.94 2.42 6.45
CA MET A 14 -6.27 2.02 7.69
C MET A 14 -4.76 1.91 7.50
N VAL A 15 -4.32 1.24 6.46
CA VAL A 15 -2.89 1.09 6.14
C VAL A 15 -2.24 2.43 5.82
N SER A 16 -2.94 3.33 5.14
CA SER A 16 -2.47 4.71 4.88
C SER A 16 -2.24 5.48 6.17
N VAL A 17 -3.16 5.41 7.12
CA VAL A 17 -3.06 6.11 8.41
C VAL A 17 -1.88 5.56 9.22
N ILE A 18 -1.70 4.24 9.25
CA ILE A 18 -0.56 3.61 9.93
C ILE A 18 0.77 4.04 9.28
N ALA A 19 0.84 4.06 7.96
CA ALA A 19 2.04 4.51 7.24
C ALA A 19 2.35 5.99 7.51
N ALA A 20 1.35 6.86 7.57
CA ALA A 20 1.51 8.26 7.96
C ALA A 20 2.03 8.40 9.39
N GLY A 21 1.55 7.58 10.32
CA GLY A 21 2.05 7.53 11.70
C GLY A 21 3.51 7.09 11.76
N ASN A 22 3.90 6.08 11.01
CA ASN A 22 5.29 5.62 10.90
C ASN A 22 6.19 6.70 10.30
N THR A 23 5.71 7.43 9.32
CA THR A 23 6.40 8.60 8.74
C THR A 23 6.70 9.64 9.81
N LEU A 24 5.68 10.07 10.55
CA LEU A 24 5.84 11.06 11.60
C LEU A 24 6.84 10.62 12.66
N GLN A 25 6.78 9.36 13.07
CA GLN A 25 7.70 8.79 14.06
C GLN A 25 9.14 8.73 13.53
N SER A 26 9.34 8.36 12.27
CA SER A 26 10.66 8.32 11.63
C SER A 26 11.32 9.71 11.52
N PHE A 27 10.52 10.76 11.37
CA PHE A 27 11.03 12.14 11.38
C PHE A 27 11.34 12.66 12.79
N ARG A 28 10.63 12.17 13.80
CA ARG A 28 10.84 12.59 15.20
C ARG A 28 12.04 11.90 15.83
N ASP A 29 12.16 10.60 15.64
CA ASP A 29 13.16 9.78 16.29
C ASP A 29 13.55 8.58 15.43
N HIS A 30 14.85 8.51 15.09
CA HIS A 30 15.39 7.40 14.32
C HIS A 30 15.59 6.11 15.15
N SER A 31 15.56 6.19 16.48
CA SER A 31 15.69 5.03 17.36
C SER A 31 14.55 4.02 17.16
N PHE A 32 13.36 4.49 16.80
CA PHE A 32 12.22 3.64 16.43
C PHE A 32 12.59 2.62 15.33
N LEU A 33 13.32 3.03 14.30
CA LEU A 33 13.72 2.15 13.21
C LEU A 33 14.75 1.11 13.65
N SER A 34 15.73 1.51 14.48
CA SER A 34 16.76 0.60 14.99
C SER A 34 16.20 -0.42 15.99
N GLU A 35 15.21 -0.03 16.78
CA GLU A 35 14.63 -0.89 17.81
C GLU A 35 13.52 -1.81 17.30
N LYS A 36 12.77 -1.40 16.27
CA LYS A 36 11.58 -2.11 15.81
C LYS A 36 11.74 -2.78 14.44
N LEU A 37 12.50 -2.19 13.54
CA LEU A 37 12.63 -2.68 12.17
C LEU A 37 14.02 -3.27 11.88
N TYR A 38 15.06 -2.46 11.97
CA TYR A 38 16.42 -2.87 11.58
C TYR A 38 17.22 -3.31 12.82
N THR A 39 16.69 -4.23 13.59
CA THR A 39 17.22 -4.67 14.88
C THR A 39 18.53 -5.44 14.79
N ALA A 40 18.81 -6.07 13.66
CA ALA A 40 20.04 -6.84 13.44
C ALA A 40 21.27 -5.94 13.19
N SER A 41 21.06 -4.72 12.71
CA SER A 41 22.14 -3.77 12.41
C SER A 41 21.76 -2.34 12.85
N PRO A 42 21.60 -2.11 14.16
CA PRO A 42 21.14 -0.81 14.66
C PRO A 42 22.11 0.34 14.37
N GLY A 43 23.41 0.06 14.20
CA GLY A 43 24.42 1.03 13.85
C GLY A 43 24.33 1.62 12.45
N LEU A 44 23.57 0.99 11.55
CA LEU A 44 23.31 1.49 10.19
C LEU A 44 22.12 2.45 10.14
N VAL A 45 21.32 2.52 11.20
CA VAL A 45 20.19 3.44 11.31
C VAL A 45 20.68 4.79 11.84
N ASN A 46 20.52 5.81 11.02
CA ASN A 46 20.84 7.19 11.35
C ASN A 46 19.70 8.13 10.95
N GLY A 47 19.83 9.41 11.26
CA GLY A 47 18.80 10.40 10.95
C GLY A 47 18.51 10.54 9.45
N LEU A 48 19.51 10.38 8.59
CA LEU A 48 19.33 10.42 7.14
C LEU A 48 18.50 9.23 6.65
N GLN A 49 18.85 8.04 7.08
CA GLN A 49 18.13 6.80 6.73
C GLN A 49 16.67 6.84 7.24
N ALA A 50 16.46 7.34 8.45
CA ALA A 50 15.12 7.50 9.02
C ALA A 50 14.25 8.48 8.22
N ARG A 51 14.82 9.61 7.80
CA ARG A 51 14.10 10.58 6.94
C ARG A 51 13.79 10.00 5.55
N THR A 52 14.74 9.27 4.96
CA THR A 52 14.52 8.58 3.67
C THR A 52 13.38 7.56 3.77
N PHE A 53 13.38 6.75 4.81
CA PHE A 53 12.28 5.83 5.10
C PHE A 53 10.96 6.58 5.30
N GLY A 54 10.98 7.70 6.04
CA GLY A 54 9.81 8.53 6.27
C GLY A 54 9.22 9.11 4.98
N VAL A 55 10.04 9.63 4.07
CA VAL A 55 9.59 10.16 2.77
C VAL A 55 8.97 9.04 1.92
N TRP A 56 9.59 7.89 1.87
CA TRP A 56 9.07 6.74 1.13
C TRP A 56 7.71 6.25 1.68
N THR A 57 7.60 6.14 3.00
CA THR A 57 6.34 5.72 3.64
C THR A 57 5.24 6.78 3.49
N LEU A 58 5.59 8.06 3.52
CA LEU A 58 4.65 9.15 3.25
C LEU A 58 4.09 9.06 1.83
N LEU A 59 4.94 8.92 0.83
CA LEU A 59 4.52 8.76 -0.56
C LEU A 59 3.56 7.57 -0.71
N SER A 60 3.91 6.43 -0.13
CA SER A 60 3.06 5.24 -0.14
C SER A 60 1.72 5.48 0.56
N SER A 61 1.70 6.20 1.67
CA SER A 61 0.48 6.59 2.39
C SER A 61 -0.45 7.41 1.51
N VAL A 62 0.07 8.45 0.85
CA VAL A 62 -0.71 9.33 -0.03
C VAL A 62 -1.30 8.54 -1.20
N ILE A 63 -0.50 7.74 -1.89
CA ILE A 63 -0.96 6.92 -3.03
C ILE A 63 -2.08 5.97 -2.61
N ARG A 64 -1.93 5.27 -1.47
CA ARG A 64 -2.94 4.34 -0.95
C ARG A 64 -4.23 5.04 -0.54
N CYS A 65 -4.13 6.23 0.05
CA CYS A 65 -5.29 7.05 0.40
C CYS A 65 -6.05 7.52 -0.85
N LEU A 66 -5.34 8.01 -1.86
CA LEU A 66 -5.94 8.41 -3.14
C LEU A 66 -6.66 7.24 -3.81
N CYS A 67 -6.05 6.06 -3.83
CA CYS A 67 -6.70 4.86 -4.36
C CYS A 67 -7.98 4.50 -3.61
N ALA A 68 -7.99 4.62 -2.27
CA ALA A 68 -9.18 4.37 -1.47
C ALA A 68 -10.32 5.36 -1.76
N ILE A 69 -9.99 6.63 -2.01
CA ILE A 69 -10.96 7.66 -2.41
C ILE A 69 -11.48 7.35 -3.81
N ASP A 70 -10.61 6.96 -4.71
CA ASP A 70 -10.94 6.62 -6.08
C ASP A 70 -11.90 5.44 -6.18
N ILE A 71 -11.69 4.38 -5.42
CA ILE A 71 -12.62 3.24 -5.32
C ILE A 71 -14.02 3.70 -4.87
N ARG A 72 -14.10 4.69 -3.97
CA ARG A 72 -15.37 5.24 -3.49
C ARG A 72 -16.11 6.02 -4.58
N ASN A 73 -15.36 6.83 -5.35
CA ASN A 73 -15.93 7.76 -6.33
C ASN A 73 -16.26 7.09 -7.66
N ARG A 74 -16.04 5.80 -7.77
CA ARG A 74 -16.36 5.01 -8.96
C ARG A 74 -17.89 4.78 -9.06
N THR A 75 -18.61 5.84 -9.46
CA THR A 75 -20.05 5.76 -9.74
C THR A 75 -20.29 5.33 -11.19
N PRO A 76 -21.38 4.58 -11.44
CA PRO A 76 -21.72 4.09 -12.80
C PRO A 76 -21.90 5.20 -13.84
N ASP A 77 -22.23 6.41 -13.39
CA ASP A 77 -22.53 7.54 -14.27
C ASP A 77 -21.26 8.17 -14.88
N ASN A 78 -20.12 8.04 -14.23
CA ASN A 78 -18.82 8.54 -14.70
C ASN A 78 -18.07 7.57 -15.62
N ALA A 79 -18.63 6.39 -15.86
CA ALA A 79 -18.03 5.37 -16.72
C ALA A 79 -18.09 5.70 -18.23
N ARG A 80 -18.47 6.92 -18.59
CA ARG A 80 -18.62 7.34 -20.00
C ARG A 80 -17.32 7.74 -20.66
N ASP A 81 -16.32 8.13 -19.89
CA ASP A 81 -15.02 8.54 -20.41
C ASP A 81 -14.01 7.41 -20.30
N PHE A 82 -13.58 6.89 -21.44
CA PHE A 82 -12.52 5.90 -21.57
C PHE A 82 -11.22 6.36 -20.85
N GLN A 83 -10.97 7.66 -20.85
CA GLN A 83 -9.87 8.30 -20.13
C GLN A 83 -9.98 8.08 -18.60
N CYS A 84 -11.15 8.24 -18.04
CA CYS A 84 -11.40 8.03 -16.61
C CYS A 84 -11.15 6.58 -16.18
N ILE A 85 -11.52 5.60 -17.02
CA ILE A 85 -11.27 4.18 -16.74
C ILE A 85 -9.78 3.87 -16.71
N ILE A 86 -8.99 4.46 -17.61
CA ILE A 86 -7.54 4.29 -17.66
C ILE A 86 -6.88 4.90 -16.43
N GLU A 87 -7.26 6.10 -16.04
CA GLU A 87 -6.71 6.79 -14.86
C GLU A 87 -6.97 6.01 -13.56
N HIS A 88 -8.18 5.52 -13.37
CA HIS A 88 -8.55 4.68 -12.22
C HIS A 88 -7.77 3.37 -12.18
N SER A 89 -7.59 2.72 -13.31
CA SER A 89 -6.80 1.49 -13.39
C SER A 89 -5.33 1.75 -13.08
N PHE A 90 -4.77 2.85 -13.57
CA PHE A 90 -3.39 3.22 -13.35
C PHE A 90 -3.08 3.47 -11.86
N LEU A 91 -3.93 4.23 -11.16
CA LEU A 91 -3.77 4.49 -9.73
C LEU A 91 -3.86 3.19 -8.91
N TYR A 92 -4.74 2.28 -9.30
CA TYR A 92 -4.86 0.98 -8.66
C TYR A 92 -3.57 0.14 -8.80
N TYR A 93 -3.02 0.07 -10.01
CA TYR A 93 -1.76 -0.66 -10.26
C TYR A 93 -0.56 -0.02 -9.55
N ILE A 94 -0.46 1.31 -9.50
CA ILE A 94 0.57 1.99 -8.73
C ILE A 94 0.45 1.66 -7.23
N THR A 95 -0.75 1.62 -6.70
CA THR A 95 -0.99 1.25 -5.30
C THR A 95 -0.55 -0.18 -5.03
N LEU A 96 -0.91 -1.12 -5.90
CA LEU A 96 -0.44 -2.51 -5.83
C LEU A 96 1.08 -2.59 -5.85
N PHE A 97 1.73 -1.80 -6.71
CA PHE A 97 3.18 -1.73 -6.81
C PHE A 97 3.84 -1.21 -5.54
N THR A 98 3.22 -0.25 -4.82
CA THR A 98 3.75 0.21 -3.53
C THR A 98 3.81 -0.90 -2.48
N PHE A 99 2.84 -1.80 -2.46
CA PHE A 99 2.86 -2.96 -1.56
C PHE A 99 3.90 -3.99 -1.99
N PHE A 100 4.06 -4.20 -3.29
CA PHE A 100 5.08 -5.09 -3.81
C PHE A 100 6.49 -4.60 -3.48
N LEU A 101 6.77 -3.30 -3.63
CA LEU A 101 8.04 -2.69 -3.23
C LEU A 101 8.30 -2.86 -1.73
N ALA A 102 7.29 -2.66 -0.89
CA ALA A 102 7.43 -2.86 0.55
C ALA A 102 7.76 -4.32 0.88
N LEU A 103 7.10 -5.28 0.22
CA LEU A 103 7.37 -6.70 0.42
C LEU A 103 8.82 -7.05 0.02
N VAL A 104 9.24 -6.63 -1.17
CA VAL A 104 10.60 -6.88 -1.68
C VAL A 104 11.66 -6.23 -0.76
N HIS A 105 11.41 -5.00 -0.31
CA HIS A 105 12.33 -4.31 0.60
C HIS A 105 12.54 -5.11 1.88
N PHE A 106 11.48 -5.42 2.61
CA PHE A 106 11.63 -6.13 3.90
C PHE A 106 12.17 -7.56 3.74
N LEU A 107 11.79 -8.26 2.66
CA LEU A 107 12.36 -9.58 2.38
C LEU A 107 13.86 -9.50 2.08
N SER A 108 14.30 -8.51 1.31
CA SER A 108 15.71 -8.31 1.02
C SER A 108 16.52 -7.94 2.27
N GLU A 109 15.98 -7.09 3.14
CA GLU A 109 16.64 -6.71 4.39
C GLU A 109 16.77 -7.89 5.37
N VAL A 110 15.82 -8.81 5.34
CA VAL A 110 15.87 -10.02 6.19
C VAL A 110 16.79 -11.09 5.63
N PHE A 111 16.66 -11.42 4.33
CA PHE A 111 17.31 -12.60 3.75
C PHE A 111 18.60 -12.32 2.98
N ILE A 112 18.78 -11.12 2.44
CA ILE A 112 19.94 -10.76 1.63
C ILE A 112 20.92 -9.91 2.43
N TYR A 113 20.45 -8.82 3.02
CA TYR A 113 21.31 -7.85 3.71
C TYR A 113 21.47 -8.16 5.21
N HIS A 114 20.57 -8.97 5.79
CA HIS A 114 20.58 -9.36 7.21
C HIS A 114 20.59 -8.17 8.19
N THR A 115 20.00 -7.04 7.79
CA THR A 115 19.89 -5.83 8.61
C THR A 115 18.64 -5.83 9.50
N ALA A 116 17.62 -6.61 9.12
CA ALA A 116 16.38 -6.77 9.86
C ALA A 116 16.20 -8.21 10.35
N ALA A 117 16.00 -8.40 11.65
CA ALA A 117 15.63 -9.70 12.21
C ALA A 117 14.13 -9.94 12.05
N LEU A 118 13.72 -11.21 12.01
CA LEU A 118 12.30 -11.62 11.97
C LEU A 118 11.61 -11.36 13.32
N THR A 119 11.48 -10.10 13.67
CA THR A 119 10.76 -9.63 14.84
C THR A 119 9.32 -9.23 14.49
N ILE A 120 8.48 -9.01 15.48
CA ILE A 120 7.10 -8.53 15.30
C ILE A 120 7.07 -7.23 14.49
N GLY A 121 8.07 -6.34 14.69
CA GLY A 121 8.19 -5.07 13.96
C GLY A 121 8.36 -5.24 12.44
N VAL A 122 9.06 -6.28 11.99
CA VAL A 122 9.25 -6.60 10.57
C VAL A 122 8.14 -7.50 10.04
N MET A 123 7.66 -8.43 10.87
CA MET A 123 6.56 -9.32 10.47
C MET A 123 5.27 -8.57 10.17
N ALA A 124 4.97 -7.50 10.92
CA ALA A 124 3.77 -6.70 10.70
C ALA A 124 3.70 -6.08 9.29
N PRO A 125 4.71 -5.32 8.81
CA PRO A 125 4.68 -4.79 7.45
C PRO A 125 4.73 -5.88 6.37
N LEU A 126 5.40 -7.02 6.59
CA LEU A 126 5.39 -8.16 5.66
C LEU A 126 3.99 -8.75 5.51
N MET A 127 3.28 -8.98 6.61
CA MET A 127 1.92 -9.49 6.60
C MET A 127 0.96 -8.50 5.94
N VAL A 128 1.04 -7.23 6.28
CA VAL A 128 0.21 -6.18 5.70
C VAL A 128 0.43 -6.10 4.18
N ALA A 129 1.68 -6.11 3.72
CA ALA A 129 1.99 -6.09 2.29
C ALA A 129 1.44 -7.32 1.57
N SER A 130 1.62 -8.52 2.12
CA SER A 130 1.13 -9.78 1.54
C SER A 130 -0.39 -9.82 1.44
N PHE A 131 -1.10 -9.50 2.51
CA PHE A 131 -2.57 -9.46 2.50
C PHE A 131 -3.12 -8.37 1.59
N SER A 132 -2.47 -7.22 1.53
CA SER A 132 -2.86 -6.13 0.64
C SER A 132 -2.71 -6.51 -0.83
N ILE A 133 -1.62 -7.17 -1.20
CA ILE A 133 -1.41 -7.66 -2.57
C ILE A 133 -2.50 -8.68 -2.94
N LEU A 134 -2.76 -9.67 -2.09
CA LEU A 134 -3.81 -10.66 -2.33
C LEU A 134 -5.20 -10.01 -2.45
N GLY A 135 -5.54 -9.12 -1.52
CA GLY A 135 -6.82 -8.40 -1.55
C GLY A 135 -6.98 -7.53 -2.79
N MET A 136 -5.93 -6.85 -3.22
CA MET A 136 -5.97 -6.03 -4.44
C MET A 136 -6.03 -6.88 -5.72
N LEU A 137 -5.35 -8.02 -5.79
CA LEU A 137 -5.47 -8.94 -6.93
C LEU A 137 -6.88 -9.50 -7.07
N ILE A 138 -7.51 -9.89 -5.95
CA ILE A 138 -8.91 -10.30 -5.94
C ILE A 138 -9.82 -9.13 -6.35
N GLY A 139 -9.53 -7.92 -5.85
CA GLY A 139 -10.27 -6.70 -6.18
C GLY A 139 -10.24 -6.36 -7.68
N LEU A 140 -9.14 -6.61 -8.38
CA LEU A 140 -9.05 -6.45 -9.83
C LEU A 140 -10.09 -7.29 -10.56
N GLN A 141 -10.27 -8.55 -10.16
CA GLN A 141 -11.27 -9.44 -10.77
C GLN A 141 -12.70 -8.89 -10.59
N TYR A 142 -13.02 -8.35 -9.42
CA TYR A 142 -14.32 -7.71 -9.19
C TYR A 142 -14.52 -6.46 -10.05
N LEU A 143 -13.47 -5.64 -10.23
CA LEU A 143 -13.54 -4.44 -11.06
C LEU A 143 -13.71 -4.78 -12.55
N GLU A 144 -13.06 -5.82 -13.05
CA GLU A 144 -13.19 -6.30 -14.41
C GLU A 144 -14.59 -6.86 -14.68
N VAL A 145 -15.14 -7.66 -13.75
CA VAL A 145 -16.48 -8.23 -13.87
C VAL A 145 -17.56 -7.14 -13.87
N GLU A 146 -17.44 -6.11 -13.03
CA GLU A 146 -18.35 -4.95 -13.05
C GLU A 146 -18.27 -4.19 -14.38
N ALA A 147 -17.09 -3.96 -14.93
CA ALA A 147 -16.91 -3.30 -16.22
C ALA A 147 -17.54 -4.10 -17.38
N LEU A 148 -17.37 -5.42 -17.39
CA LEU A 148 -17.96 -6.31 -18.40
C LEU A 148 -19.49 -6.38 -18.29
N SER A 149 -20.04 -6.39 -17.08
CA SER A 149 -21.50 -6.43 -16.85
C SER A 149 -22.20 -5.15 -17.31
N GLN A 150 -21.55 -3.99 -17.14
CA GLN A 150 -22.07 -2.71 -17.62
C GLN A 150 -22.04 -2.61 -19.15
N ASN A 151 -21.01 -3.16 -19.79
CA ASN A 151 -20.91 -3.18 -21.25
C ASN A 151 -22.00 -4.06 -21.89
N LYS A 152 -22.37 -5.17 -21.23
CA LYS A 152 -23.47 -6.07 -21.66
C LYS A 152 -24.86 -5.45 -21.56
N LYS A 153 -25.07 -4.48 -20.66
CA LYS A 153 -26.35 -3.77 -20.50
C LYS A 153 -26.56 -2.64 -21.52
N LYS A 154 -25.49 -2.25 -22.25
CA LYS A 154 -25.53 -1.18 -23.27
C LYS A 154 -25.74 -1.71 -24.70
N ASN A 155 -25.54 -2.99 -24.92
CA ASN A 155 -25.79 -3.69 -26.17
C ASN A 155 -27.13 -4.46 -26.08
#